data_f59f39c51743786778192264d046c570
#
_entry.id   f59f39c51743786778192264d046c570
#
_cell.length_a   1.000
_cell.length_b   1.000
_cell.length_c   1.000
_cell.angle_alpha   90.00
_cell.angle_beta   90.00
_cell.angle_gamma   90.00
#
_symmetry.space_group_name_H-M   'P 1'
#
loop_
_entity.id
_entity.type
_entity.pdbx_description
1 polymer ?
#
loop_
_entity_poly.entity_id
_entity_poly.type
_entity_poly.pdbx_seq_one_letter_code
_entity_poly.pdbx_strand_id
1 'polypeptide(L)'
;MKSAPSLAPEHIVETACPLDCPDGCSLNVTIQDGRITAIDGSKANPITYGYICAKVRRFGERVYGADRLRYPAVRKGPKGAGARFERVSWEDALTLVADRMREAR
;
A
#
# COMPACT_ATOMS: atom_id res chain seq x y z
N MET A 1 -26.71 -3.62 -3.78
CA MET A 1 -26.73 -2.58 -4.85
C MET A 1 -25.80 -3.08 -5.97
N LYS A 2 -26.34 -3.28 -7.17
CA LYS A 2 -25.52 -3.61 -8.34
C LYS A 2 -24.73 -2.37 -8.72
N SER A 3 -23.40 -2.47 -8.75
CA SER A 3 -22.53 -1.41 -9.26
C SER A 3 -22.94 -1.05 -10.68
N ALA A 4 -22.94 0.24 -11.02
CA ALA A 4 -23.11 0.69 -12.38
C ALA A 4 -22.04 0.01 -13.28
N PRO A 5 -22.35 -0.30 -14.56
CA PRO A 5 -21.33 -0.87 -15.45
C PRO A 5 -20.16 0.11 -15.58
N SER A 6 -18.95 -0.43 -15.48
CA SER A 6 -17.70 0.31 -15.68
C SER A 6 -17.66 0.87 -17.11
N LEU A 7 -17.30 2.14 -17.23
CA LEU A 7 -17.17 2.83 -18.52
C LEU A 7 -15.73 2.81 -19.07
N ALA A 8 -14.73 2.51 -18.21
CA ALA A 8 -13.34 2.44 -18.62
C ALA A 8 -12.94 0.99 -18.92
N PRO A 9 -12.12 0.74 -19.98
CA PRO A 9 -11.61 -0.58 -20.27
C PRO A 9 -10.68 -1.05 -19.12
N GLU A 10 -10.80 -2.34 -18.80
CA GLU A 10 -9.84 -3.00 -17.94
C GLU A 10 -8.46 -3.03 -18.59
N HIS A 11 -7.40 -2.76 -17.84
CA HIS A 11 -6.03 -2.88 -18.31
C HIS A 11 -5.13 -3.50 -17.24
N ILE A 12 -4.06 -4.14 -17.70
CA ILE A 12 -3.07 -4.78 -16.82
C ILE A 12 -1.82 -3.93 -16.77
N VAL A 13 -1.35 -3.66 -15.55
CA VAL A 13 -0.06 -3.02 -15.29
C VAL A 13 0.92 -4.08 -14.79
N GLU A 14 2.02 -4.25 -15.50
CA GLU A 14 3.11 -5.13 -15.08
C GLU A 14 4.02 -4.39 -14.09
N THR A 15 4.36 -5.06 -12.99
CA THR A 15 5.23 -4.52 -11.95
C THR A 15 5.93 -5.64 -11.18
N ALA A 16 6.73 -5.29 -10.18
CA ALA A 16 7.40 -6.25 -9.31
C ALA A 16 6.83 -6.21 -7.90
N CYS A 17 6.95 -7.32 -7.19
CA CYS A 17 6.61 -7.41 -5.78
C CYS A 17 7.56 -6.52 -4.95
N PRO A 18 7.04 -5.67 -4.04
CA PRO A 18 7.86 -4.77 -3.23
C PRO A 18 8.43 -5.43 -1.97
N LEU A 19 8.17 -6.70 -1.73
CA LEU A 19 8.70 -7.42 -0.58
C LEU A 19 10.15 -7.88 -0.83
N ASP A 20 10.87 -8.08 0.25
CA ASP A 20 12.30 -8.37 0.29
C ASP A 20 12.67 -9.86 0.20
N CYS A 21 11.71 -10.73 -0.14
CA CYS A 21 12.02 -12.15 -0.35
C CYS A 21 12.81 -12.37 -1.66
N PRO A 22 13.65 -13.43 -1.71
CA PRO A 22 14.57 -13.65 -2.84
C PRO A 22 13.90 -14.06 -4.15
N ASP A 23 12.60 -14.39 -4.13
CA ASP A 23 11.88 -14.90 -5.31
C ASP A 23 11.72 -13.85 -6.41
N GLY A 24 11.71 -12.56 -6.07
CA GLY A 24 11.61 -11.49 -7.06
C GLY A 24 10.38 -11.60 -7.96
N CYS A 25 9.21 -11.86 -7.38
CA CYS A 25 7.98 -12.10 -8.13
C CYS A 25 7.59 -10.91 -9.01
N SER A 26 7.28 -11.18 -10.28
CA SER A 26 6.64 -10.21 -11.17
C SER A 26 5.13 -10.28 -11.05
N LEU A 27 4.48 -9.12 -11.05
CA LEU A 27 3.05 -8.98 -10.82
C LEU A 27 2.34 -8.44 -12.06
N ASN A 28 1.13 -8.94 -12.29
CA ASN A 28 0.14 -8.38 -13.18
C ASN A 28 -0.98 -7.79 -12.33
N VAL A 29 -1.09 -6.47 -12.34
CA VAL A 29 -2.09 -5.73 -11.59
C VAL A 29 -3.21 -5.30 -12.52
N THR A 30 -4.41 -5.82 -12.30
CA THR A 30 -5.59 -5.46 -13.07
C THR A 30 -6.19 -4.17 -12.51
N ILE A 31 -6.36 -3.18 -13.38
CA ILE A 31 -6.94 -1.88 -13.05
C ILE A 31 -8.24 -1.71 -13.82
N GLN A 32 -9.30 -1.34 -13.11
CA GLN A 32 -10.58 -0.97 -13.68
C GLN A 32 -11.10 0.30 -12.99
N ASP A 33 -11.51 1.29 -13.74
CA ASP A 33 -11.96 2.60 -13.22
C ASP A 33 -10.96 3.25 -12.24
N GLY A 34 -9.65 3.12 -12.51
CA GLY A 34 -8.59 3.65 -11.65
C GLY A 34 -8.40 2.91 -10.32
N ARG A 35 -8.98 1.71 -10.18
CA ARG A 35 -8.87 0.88 -8.98
C ARG A 35 -8.27 -0.48 -9.29
N ILE A 36 -7.45 -0.97 -8.38
CA ILE A 36 -6.95 -2.35 -8.41
C ILE A 36 -8.11 -3.29 -8.16
N THR A 37 -8.37 -4.20 -9.10
CA THR A 37 -9.40 -5.24 -8.97
C THR A 37 -8.80 -6.62 -8.74
N ALA A 38 -7.58 -6.87 -9.25
CA ALA A 38 -6.86 -8.11 -9.00
C ALA A 38 -5.35 -7.89 -8.99
N ILE A 39 -4.63 -8.74 -8.28
CA ILE A 39 -3.17 -8.84 -8.30
C ILE A 39 -2.83 -10.30 -8.51
N ASP A 40 -2.18 -10.63 -9.61
CA ASP A 40 -1.73 -11.96 -9.98
C ASP A 40 -0.24 -11.97 -10.30
N GLY A 41 0.35 -13.18 -10.36
CA GLY A 41 1.72 -13.33 -10.79
C GLY A 41 1.83 -13.31 -12.31
N SER A 42 2.89 -12.70 -12.82
CA SER A 42 3.19 -12.74 -14.25
C SER A 42 3.85 -14.08 -14.62
N LYS A 43 3.26 -14.77 -15.60
CA LYS A 43 3.83 -16.01 -16.16
C LYS A 43 5.10 -15.76 -16.97
N ALA A 44 5.40 -14.52 -17.31
CA ALA A 44 6.64 -14.14 -17.98
C ALA A 44 7.86 -14.19 -17.03
N ASN A 45 7.66 -14.24 -15.71
CA ASN A 45 8.77 -14.39 -14.78
C ASN A 45 9.37 -15.82 -14.90
N PRO A 46 10.66 -15.97 -15.24
CA PRO A 46 11.25 -17.27 -15.51
C PRO A 46 11.53 -18.09 -14.23
N ILE A 47 11.42 -17.49 -13.05
CA ILE A 47 11.67 -18.14 -11.76
C ILE A 47 10.35 -18.58 -11.11
N THR A 48 9.39 -17.66 -11.00
CA THR A 48 8.15 -17.91 -10.26
C THR A 48 6.99 -18.41 -11.14
N TYR A 49 7.09 -18.25 -12.46
CA TYR A 49 6.10 -18.73 -13.44
C TYR A 49 4.66 -18.33 -13.11
N GLY A 50 4.46 -17.13 -12.59
CA GLY A 50 3.13 -16.65 -12.21
C GLY A 50 2.71 -16.99 -10.78
N TYR A 51 3.56 -17.61 -9.99
CA TYR A 51 3.30 -17.78 -8.56
C TYR A 51 3.48 -16.45 -7.82
N ILE A 52 2.55 -16.16 -6.92
CA ILE A 52 2.68 -15.13 -5.89
C ILE A 52 2.08 -15.63 -4.58
N CYS A 53 2.59 -15.15 -3.46
CA CYS A 53 2.09 -15.53 -2.14
C CYS A 53 0.73 -14.86 -1.84
N ALA A 54 -0.01 -15.46 -0.91
CA ALA A 54 -1.32 -14.97 -0.50
C ALA A 54 -1.29 -13.54 0.08
N LYS A 55 -0.19 -13.12 0.70
CA LYS A 55 -0.02 -11.75 1.23
C LYS A 55 -0.12 -10.71 0.13
N VAL A 56 0.65 -10.89 -0.95
CA VAL A 56 0.71 -9.94 -2.07
C VAL A 56 -0.60 -9.94 -2.85
N ARG A 57 -1.20 -11.10 -3.06
CA ARG A 57 -2.50 -11.22 -3.72
C ARG A 57 -3.58 -10.35 -3.05
N ARG A 58 -3.47 -10.12 -1.76
CA ARG A 58 -4.43 -9.34 -0.96
C ARG A 58 -4.01 -7.88 -0.72
N PHE A 59 -2.98 -7.37 -1.38
CA PHE A 59 -2.55 -5.97 -1.19
C PHE A 59 -3.64 -4.95 -1.55
N GLY A 60 -4.53 -5.25 -2.49
CA GLY A 60 -5.68 -4.41 -2.80
C GLY A 60 -6.56 -4.14 -1.58
N GLU A 61 -6.76 -5.14 -0.71
CA GLU A 61 -7.53 -4.98 0.53
C GLU A 61 -6.87 -3.97 1.49
N ARG A 62 -5.54 -3.95 1.55
CA ARG A 62 -4.80 -2.96 2.36
C ARG A 62 -4.85 -1.57 1.77
N VAL A 63 -4.77 -1.46 0.45
CA VAL A 63 -4.82 -0.16 -0.25
C VAL A 63 -6.16 0.54 0.00
N TYR A 64 -7.25 -0.24 0.00
CA TYR A 64 -8.62 0.29 0.10
C TYR A 64 -9.27 0.04 1.46
N GLY A 65 -8.53 -0.51 2.41
CA GLY A 65 -9.04 -0.77 3.76
C GLY A 65 -9.52 0.49 4.47
N ALA A 66 -10.60 0.37 5.22
CA ALA A 66 -11.16 1.49 5.98
C ALA A 66 -10.20 2.03 7.05
N ASP A 67 -9.32 1.17 7.56
CA ASP A 67 -8.31 1.47 8.57
C ASP A 67 -6.97 1.96 7.96
N ARG A 68 -6.91 2.12 6.63
CA ARG A 68 -5.70 2.62 5.99
C ARG A 68 -5.35 4.02 6.44
N LEU A 69 -4.15 4.18 6.98
CA LEU A 69 -3.60 5.49 7.35
C LEU A 69 -3.33 6.32 6.07
N ARG A 70 -4.01 7.44 5.96
CA ARG A 70 -3.90 8.35 4.79
C ARG A 70 -3.16 9.64 5.10
N TYR A 71 -3.03 9.97 6.37
CA TYR A 71 -2.48 11.24 6.83
C TYR A 71 -1.53 11.00 7.99
N PRO A 72 -0.52 11.86 8.15
CA PRO A 72 0.34 11.79 9.31
C PRO A 72 -0.43 12.16 10.58
N ALA A 73 -0.03 11.55 11.68
CA ALA A 73 -0.58 11.86 13.00
C ALA A 73 0.53 11.85 14.05
N VAL A 74 0.44 12.73 15.02
CA VAL A 74 1.37 12.83 16.12
C VAL A 74 0.70 12.31 17.39
N ARG A 75 1.43 11.49 18.13
CA ARG A 75 0.94 10.98 19.40
C ARG A 75 0.85 12.10 20.44
N LYS A 76 -0.28 12.15 21.12
CA LYS A 76 -0.51 13.00 22.30
C LYS A 76 -0.71 12.14 23.53
N GLY A 77 -0.09 12.57 24.63
CA GLY A 77 -0.15 11.85 25.89
C GLY A 77 0.88 10.71 26.02
N PRO A 78 0.76 9.87 27.05
CA PRO A 78 1.70 8.82 27.36
C PRO A 78 1.70 7.71 26.30
N LYS A 79 2.78 6.93 26.26
CA LYS A 79 2.85 5.71 25.44
C LYS A 79 1.90 4.64 26.02
N GLY A 80 1.36 3.80 25.14
CA GLY A 80 0.55 2.65 25.52
C GLY A 80 -0.94 2.82 25.20
N ALA A 81 -1.79 2.07 25.88
CA ALA A 81 -3.22 1.96 25.57
C ALA A 81 -4.01 3.28 25.66
N GLY A 82 -3.52 4.27 26.44
CA GLY A 82 -4.12 5.61 26.53
C GLY A 82 -3.61 6.61 25.49
N ALA A 83 -2.73 6.20 24.59
CA ALA A 83 -2.20 7.10 23.58
C ALA A 83 -3.26 7.49 22.57
N ARG A 84 -3.36 8.78 22.29
CA ARG A 84 -4.19 9.33 21.22
C ARG A 84 -3.30 9.86 20.10
N PHE A 85 -3.77 9.78 18.87
CA PHE A 85 -3.08 10.34 17.73
C PHE A 85 -3.93 11.47 17.13
N GLU A 86 -3.32 12.64 16.97
CA GLU A 86 -3.93 13.80 16.34
C GLU A 86 -3.34 13.99 14.95
N ARG A 87 -4.22 14.14 13.95
CA ARG A 87 -3.82 14.42 12.59
C ARG A 87 -3.08 15.76 12.50
N VAL A 88 -1.98 15.76 11.76
CA VAL A 88 -1.20 16.97 11.45
C VAL A 88 -1.00 17.10 9.94
N SER A 89 -0.52 18.25 9.50
CA SER A 89 -0.12 18.42 8.09
C SER A 89 1.12 17.60 7.75
N TRP A 90 1.34 17.33 6.48
CA TRP A 90 2.58 16.69 6.02
C TRP A 90 3.81 17.55 6.33
N GLU A 91 3.69 18.88 6.20
CA GLU A 91 4.75 19.83 6.50
C GLU A 91 5.15 19.76 7.98
N ASP A 92 4.19 19.80 8.90
CA ASP A 92 4.46 19.70 10.33
C ASP A 92 5.07 18.35 10.70
N ALA A 93 4.57 17.26 10.12
CA ALA A 93 5.11 15.93 10.37
C ALA A 93 6.57 15.79 9.90
N LEU A 94 6.88 16.25 8.71
CA LEU A 94 8.23 16.20 8.15
C LEU A 94 9.19 17.11 8.93
N THR A 95 8.75 18.29 9.33
CA THR A 95 9.53 19.19 10.18
C THR A 95 9.86 18.53 11.52
N LEU A 96 8.86 17.97 12.18
CA LEU A 96 9.05 17.27 13.46
C LEU A 96 10.07 16.12 13.34
N VAL A 97 9.96 15.30 12.28
CA VAL A 97 10.90 14.19 12.04
C VAL A 97 12.32 14.73 11.80
N ALA A 98 12.46 15.75 10.96
CA ALA A 98 13.75 16.36 10.66
C ALA A 98 14.42 16.96 11.89
N ASP A 99 13.66 17.63 12.76
CA ASP A 99 14.19 18.20 14.00
C ASP A 99 14.66 17.11 14.97
N ARG A 100 13.88 16.05 15.14
CA ARG A 100 14.28 14.90 15.96
C ARG A 100 15.53 14.19 15.44
N MET A 101 15.68 14.09 14.13
CA MET A 101 16.89 13.54 13.52
C MET A 101 18.11 14.44 13.76
N ARG A 102 17.96 15.78 13.72
CA ARG A 102 19.04 16.72 14.03
C ARG A 102 19.43 16.66 15.50
N GLU A 103 18.46 16.57 16.42
CA GLU A 103 18.69 16.44 17.86
C GLU A 103 19.44 15.14 18.22
N ALA A 104 19.21 14.06 17.47
CA ALA A 104 19.81 12.75 17.71
C ALA A 104 21.23 12.60 17.12
N ARG A 105 21.71 13.56 16.34
CA ARG A 105 23.01 13.54 15.66
C ARG A 105 24.10 14.19 16.50
#